data_d215be6084241b02cbbd3840e017f95c
#
_entry.id   d215be6084241b02cbbd3840e017f95c
#
_cell.length_a   1.000
_cell.length_b   1.000
_cell.length_c   1.000
_cell.angle_alpha   90.00
_cell.angle_beta   90.00
_cell.angle_gamma   90.00
#
_symmetry.space_group_name_H-M   'P 1'
#
loop_
_entity.id
_entity.type
_entity.pdbx_description
1 polymer ?
#
loop_
_entity_poly.entity_id
_entity_poly.type
_entity_poly.pdbx_seq_one_letter_code
_entity_poly.pdbx_strand_id
1 'polypeptide(L)'
;MSKNQNFSGTKANSYSLALYELAEESNELIEIEKHSSSLIKLIFSSDEFKSLIKNPTIKQENLLVAVSKITEQYKLNDLLNKFLRFLVSKRRFFYVEKILKDFIETCSKKRGEIKA
;
A
#
# COMPACT_ATOMS: atom_id res chain seq x y z
N MET A 1 -3.49 -23.20 -13.16
CA MET A 1 -3.41 -22.80 -12.79
C MET A 1 -2.99 -21.72 -12.79
N SER A 2 -3.06 -21.30 -12.63
CA SER A 2 -2.81 -20.31 -12.54
C SER A 2 -1.74 -19.92 -12.15
N LYS A 3 -1.13 -20.40 -11.92
CA LYS A 3 -0.15 -20.15 -11.48
C LYS A 3 0.52 -19.32 -12.23
N ASN A 4 0.34 -19.09 -12.99
CA ASN A 4 1.08 -18.44 -13.71
C ASN A 4 0.83 -17.14 -13.58
N GLN A 5 0.27 -16.84 -12.78
CA GLN A 5 -0.05 -15.70 -12.58
C GLN A 5 1.08 -14.92 -12.55
N ASN A 6 1.07 -13.78 -12.66
CA ASN A 6 2.26 -13.07 -12.74
C ASN A 6 2.88 -12.91 -11.38
N PHE A 7 4.18 -12.82 -11.42
CA PHE A 7 4.97 -12.74 -10.22
C PHE A 7 4.61 -11.52 -9.38
N SER A 8 4.43 -10.38 -10.02
CA SER A 8 4.13 -9.17 -9.27
C SER A 8 2.78 -9.24 -8.57
N GLY A 9 1.82 -9.92 -9.18
CA GLY A 9 0.53 -10.12 -8.54
C GLY A 9 0.64 -10.93 -7.27
N THR A 10 1.46 -11.98 -7.31
CA THR A 10 1.66 -12.81 -6.13
C THR A 10 2.34 -12.04 -5.01
N LYS A 11 3.35 -11.24 -5.36
CA LYS A 11 4.05 -10.47 -4.35
C LYS A 11 3.13 -9.44 -3.72
N ALA A 12 2.36 -8.72 -4.56
CA ALA A 12 1.46 -7.71 -4.03
C ALA A 12 0.44 -8.32 -3.09
N ASN A 13 -0.06 -9.49 -3.43
CA ASN A 13 -1.04 -10.16 -2.59
C ASN A 13 -0.46 -10.53 -1.23
N SER A 14 0.78 -11.02 -1.21
CA SER A 14 1.42 -11.37 0.05
C SER A 14 1.57 -10.16 0.96
N TYR A 15 1.98 -9.03 0.39
CA TYR A 15 2.14 -7.82 1.18
C TYR A 15 0.79 -7.28 1.66
N SER A 16 -0.24 -7.37 0.83
CA SER A 16 -1.55 -6.86 1.24
C SER A 16 -2.14 -7.70 2.36
N LEU A 17 -1.92 -9.02 2.33
CA LEU A 17 -2.39 -9.88 3.40
C LEU A 17 -1.64 -9.60 4.70
N ALA A 18 -0.33 -9.34 4.60
CA ALA A 18 0.46 -9.00 5.78
C ALA A 18 -0.07 -7.71 6.40
N LEU A 19 -0.37 -6.71 5.57
CA LEU A 19 -0.91 -5.47 6.09
C LEU A 19 -2.25 -5.71 6.77
N TYR A 20 -3.09 -6.54 6.15
CA TYR A 20 -4.39 -6.84 6.72
C TYR A 20 -4.24 -7.45 8.11
N GLU A 21 -3.36 -8.43 8.25
CA GLU A 21 -3.16 -9.10 9.52
C GLU A 21 -2.65 -8.15 10.60
N LEU A 22 -1.70 -7.31 10.23
CA LEU A 22 -1.16 -6.33 11.17
C LEU A 22 -2.24 -5.34 11.61
N ALA A 23 -3.04 -4.88 10.66
CA ALA A 23 -4.09 -3.92 10.96
C ALA A 23 -5.15 -4.54 11.85
N GLU A 24 -5.47 -5.81 11.59
CA GLU A 24 -6.47 -6.50 12.39
C GLU A 24 -5.97 -6.70 13.81
N GLU A 25 -4.74 -7.11 13.96
CA GLU A 25 -4.17 -7.34 15.30
C GLU A 25 -4.15 -6.08 16.13
N SER A 26 -3.92 -4.94 15.50
CA SER A 26 -3.82 -3.68 16.22
C SER A 26 -5.16 -2.97 16.33
N ASN A 27 -6.23 -3.56 15.78
CA ASN A 27 -7.56 -2.95 15.77
C ASN A 27 -7.57 -1.62 15.03
N GLU A 28 -6.83 -1.54 13.94
CA GLU A 28 -6.76 -0.31 13.16
C GLU A 28 -7.22 -0.51 11.72
N LEU A 29 -7.95 -1.59 11.46
CA LEU A 29 -8.39 -1.88 10.10
C LEU A 29 -9.13 -0.74 9.43
N ILE A 30 -10.11 -0.18 10.13
CA ILE A 30 -10.95 0.86 9.54
C ILE A 30 -10.13 2.10 9.22
N GLU A 31 -9.27 2.48 10.13
CA GLU A 31 -8.44 3.67 9.93
C GLU A 31 -7.44 3.45 8.79
N ILE A 32 -6.79 2.30 8.79
CA ILE A 32 -5.79 2.02 7.75
C ILE A 32 -6.46 1.88 6.39
N GLU A 33 -7.66 1.30 6.36
CA GLU A 33 -8.39 1.20 5.10
C GLU A 33 -8.73 2.59 4.56
N LYS A 34 -9.18 3.47 5.44
CA LYS A 34 -9.51 4.83 5.05
C LYS A 34 -8.27 5.57 4.52
N HIS A 35 -7.17 5.45 5.24
CA HIS A 35 -5.95 6.12 4.83
C HIS A 35 -5.38 5.51 3.55
N SER A 36 -5.54 4.21 3.36
CA SER A 36 -5.11 3.56 2.13
C SER A 36 -5.89 4.09 0.94
N SER A 37 -7.18 4.29 1.12
CA SER A 37 -8.02 4.85 0.07
C SER A 37 -7.57 6.25 -0.30
N SER A 38 -7.27 7.07 0.71
CA SER A 38 -6.78 8.42 0.47
C SER A 38 -5.45 8.41 -0.26
N LEU A 39 -4.58 7.50 0.11
CA LEU A 39 -3.28 7.41 -0.53
C LEU A 39 -3.40 6.99 -1.99
N ILE A 40 -4.32 6.06 -2.27
CA ILE A 40 -4.55 5.65 -3.65
C ILE A 40 -5.03 6.83 -4.48
N LYS A 41 -5.92 7.64 -3.93
CA LYS A 41 -6.39 8.83 -4.64
C LYS A 41 -5.26 9.80 -4.90
N LEU A 42 -4.37 9.96 -3.93
CA LEU A 42 -3.23 10.84 -4.11
C LEU A 42 -2.33 10.33 -5.22
N ILE A 43 -2.04 9.04 -5.23
CA ILE A 43 -1.21 8.46 -6.28
C ILE A 43 -1.84 8.70 -7.64
N PHE A 44 -3.14 8.49 -7.72
CA PHE A 44 -3.84 8.63 -8.98
C PHE A 44 -3.85 10.07 -9.49
N SER A 45 -3.97 11.03 -8.58
CA SER A 45 -4.11 12.43 -8.96
C SER A 45 -2.79 13.17 -9.10
N SER A 46 -1.70 12.62 -8.61
CA SER A 46 -0.40 13.30 -8.66
C SER A 46 0.51 12.61 -9.65
N ASP A 47 0.73 13.22 -10.79
CA ASP A 47 1.65 12.66 -11.79
C ASP A 47 3.05 12.59 -11.25
N GLU A 48 3.41 13.58 -10.43
CA GLU A 48 4.73 13.63 -9.85
C GLU A 48 4.97 12.44 -8.93
N PHE A 49 4.02 12.15 -8.08
CA PHE A 49 4.15 11.05 -7.15
C PHE A 49 4.10 9.71 -7.90
N LYS A 50 3.24 9.63 -8.91
CA LYS A 50 3.16 8.43 -9.72
C LYS A 50 4.48 8.14 -10.42
N SER A 51 5.11 9.18 -10.98
CA SER A 51 6.41 9.05 -11.62
C SER A 51 7.47 8.60 -10.63
N LEU A 52 7.43 9.16 -9.44
CA LEU A 52 8.38 8.82 -8.41
C LEU A 52 8.29 7.33 -8.06
N ILE A 53 7.09 6.84 -7.89
CA ILE A 53 6.88 5.45 -7.55
C ILE A 53 7.41 4.52 -8.63
N LYS A 54 7.23 4.88 -9.88
CA LYS A 54 7.60 4.01 -10.99
C LYS A 54 9.01 4.18 -11.48
N ASN A 55 9.75 5.13 -10.92
CA ASN A 55 11.10 5.38 -11.36
C ASN A 55 12.06 4.36 -10.76
N PRO A 56 12.62 3.45 -11.56
CA PRO A 56 13.49 2.40 -11.02
C PRO A 56 14.86 2.90 -10.59
N THR A 57 15.21 4.12 -10.96
CA THR A 57 16.52 4.66 -10.62
C THR A 57 16.53 5.53 -9.37
N ILE A 58 15.36 5.73 -8.75
CA ILE A 58 15.32 6.59 -7.58
C ILE A 58 15.98 5.90 -6.40
N LYS A 59 16.74 6.64 -5.63
CA LYS A 59 17.41 6.07 -4.47
C LYS A 59 16.42 5.85 -3.34
N GLN A 60 16.66 4.79 -2.57
CA GLN A 60 15.77 4.47 -1.46
C GLN A 60 15.64 5.63 -0.48
N GLU A 61 16.74 6.31 -0.18
CA GLU A 61 16.67 7.40 0.79
C GLU A 61 15.80 8.54 0.28
N ASN A 62 15.82 8.81 -1.02
CA ASN A 62 14.95 9.83 -1.59
C ASN A 62 13.50 9.41 -1.52
N LEU A 63 13.24 8.14 -1.75
CA LEU A 63 11.89 7.62 -1.67
C LEU A 63 11.39 7.67 -0.23
N LEU A 64 12.25 7.37 0.73
CA LEU A 64 11.87 7.45 2.14
C LEU A 64 11.53 8.89 2.53
N VAL A 65 12.26 9.87 2.02
CA VAL A 65 11.95 11.26 2.28
C VAL A 65 10.56 11.59 1.74
N ALA A 66 10.26 11.15 0.52
CA ALA A 66 8.96 11.41 -0.08
C ALA A 66 7.84 10.76 0.75
N VAL A 67 8.04 9.53 1.19
CA VAL A 67 7.06 8.83 2.01
C VAL A 67 6.85 9.57 3.32
N SER A 68 7.93 10.01 3.95
CA SER A 68 7.82 10.74 5.21
C SER A 68 7.03 12.03 5.06
N LYS A 69 7.27 12.75 3.98
CA LYS A 69 6.54 13.98 3.73
C LYS A 69 5.05 13.74 3.56
N ILE A 70 4.71 12.68 2.84
CA ILE A 70 3.31 12.37 2.60
C ILE A 70 2.62 11.92 3.87
N THR A 71 3.27 11.06 4.65
CA THR A 71 2.66 10.59 5.89
C THR A 71 2.48 11.73 6.87
N GLU A 72 3.39 12.68 6.89
CA GLU A 72 3.27 13.84 7.75
C GLU A 72 2.18 14.77 7.28
N GLN A 73 2.18 15.07 5.99
CA GLN A 73 1.23 16.01 5.43
C GLN A 73 -0.21 15.54 5.57
N TYR A 74 -0.45 14.26 5.34
CA TYR A 74 -1.80 13.71 5.41
C TYR A 74 -2.09 13.03 6.74
N LYS A 75 -1.13 13.08 7.65
CA LYS A 75 -1.30 12.49 8.98
C LYS A 75 -1.77 11.05 8.89
N LEU A 76 -1.05 10.28 8.10
CA LEU A 76 -1.40 8.89 7.90
C LEU A 76 -1.15 8.08 9.16
N ASN A 77 -1.89 7.01 9.28
CA ASN A 77 -1.76 6.08 10.38
C ASN A 77 -0.31 5.61 10.54
N ASP A 78 0.15 5.48 11.77
CA ASP A 78 1.52 5.13 12.05
C ASP A 78 1.90 3.74 11.53
N LEU A 79 1.02 2.78 11.70
CA LEU A 79 1.28 1.43 11.20
C LEU A 79 1.39 1.44 9.68
N LEU A 80 0.51 2.20 9.02
CA LEU A 80 0.58 2.33 7.57
C LEU A 80 1.88 2.98 7.15
N ASN A 81 2.31 4.00 7.88
CA ASN A 81 3.58 4.66 7.60
C ASN A 81 4.73 3.66 7.68
N LYS A 82 4.75 2.86 8.72
CA LYS A 82 5.80 1.86 8.89
C LYS A 82 5.76 0.83 7.76
N PHE A 83 4.57 0.46 7.34
CA PHE A 83 4.42 -0.48 6.25
C PHE A 83 4.96 0.10 4.94
N LEU A 84 4.66 1.37 4.67
CA LEU A 84 5.17 2.01 3.46
C LEU A 84 6.69 2.05 3.45
N ARG A 85 7.28 2.38 4.60
CA ARG A 85 8.73 2.41 4.69
C ARG A 85 9.32 1.02 4.53
N PHE A 86 8.62 0.02 5.03
CA PHE A 86 9.03 -1.37 4.84
C PHE A 86 9.06 -1.72 3.36
N LEU A 87 8.05 -1.29 2.61
CA LEU A 87 8.03 -1.55 1.17
C LEU A 87 9.21 -0.91 0.48
N VAL A 88 9.58 0.29 0.90
CA VAL A 88 10.75 0.95 0.34
C VAL A 88 12.00 0.14 0.62
N SER A 89 12.15 -0.33 1.86
CA SER A 89 13.35 -1.08 2.25
C SER A 89 13.47 -2.40 1.49
N LYS A 90 12.33 -2.97 1.10
CA LYS A 90 12.33 -4.24 0.36
C LYS A 90 12.35 -4.02 -1.15
N ARG A 91 12.42 -2.76 -1.58
CA ARG A 91 12.40 -2.40 -2.99
C ARG A 91 11.12 -2.88 -3.66
N ARG A 92 10.01 -2.77 -2.95
CA ARG A 92 8.70 -3.15 -3.44
C ARG A 92 7.74 -1.99 -3.48
N PHE A 93 8.23 -0.77 -3.26
CA PHE A 93 7.33 0.38 -3.20
C PHE A 93 6.61 0.63 -4.52
N PHE A 94 7.20 0.22 -5.64
CA PHE A 94 6.53 0.43 -6.92
C PHE A 94 5.26 -0.42 -7.07
N TYR A 95 5.03 -1.37 -6.15
CA TYR A 95 3.78 -2.13 -6.12
C TYR A 95 2.74 -1.49 -5.20
N VAL A 96 3.06 -0.36 -4.58
CA VAL A 96 2.23 0.16 -3.49
C VAL A 96 0.76 0.33 -3.88
N GLU A 97 0.50 0.82 -5.08
CA GLU A 97 -0.89 1.04 -5.49
C GLU A 97 -1.67 -0.27 -5.52
N LYS A 98 -1.08 -1.30 -6.13
CA LYS A 98 -1.74 -2.58 -6.19
C LYS A 98 -1.90 -3.21 -4.80
N ILE A 99 -0.87 -3.07 -3.97
CA ILE A 99 -0.92 -3.62 -2.61
C ILE A 99 -2.07 -2.99 -1.83
N LEU A 100 -2.21 -1.68 -1.93
CA LEU A 100 -3.27 -0.99 -1.19
C LEU A 100 -4.65 -1.33 -1.74
N LYS A 101 -4.77 -1.45 -3.06
CA LYS A 101 -6.05 -1.85 -3.64
C LYS A 101 -6.44 -3.26 -3.21
N ASP A 102 -5.48 -4.17 -3.21
CA ASP A 102 -5.74 -5.53 -2.77
C ASP A 102 -6.10 -5.56 -1.29
N PHE A 103 -5.46 -4.70 -0.50
CA PHE A 103 -5.77 -4.61 0.92
C PHE A 103 -7.21 -4.16 1.14
N ILE A 104 -7.63 -3.14 0.42
CA ILE A 104 -9.01 -2.65 0.54
C ILE A 104 -10.00 -3.71 0.12
N GLU A 105 -9.69 -4.42 -0.95
CA GLU A 105 -10.56 -5.49 -1.42
C GLU A 105 -10.66 -6.59 -0.37
N THR A 106 -9.55 -6.93 0.25
CA THR A 106 -9.55 -7.94 1.32
C THR A 106 -10.42 -7.49 2.48
N CYS A 107 -10.34 -6.22 2.84
CA CYS A 107 -11.17 -5.69 3.91
C CYS A 107 -12.65 -5.85 3.59
N SER A 108 -13.03 -5.52 2.36
CA SER A 108 -14.42 -5.64 1.94
C SER A 108 -14.89 -7.09 1.98
N LYS A 109 -14.07 -7.98 1.48
CA LYS A 109 -14.44 -9.40 1.47
C LYS A 109 -14.60 -9.94 2.88
N LYS A 110 -13.70 -9.58 3.76
CA LYS A 110 -13.76 -10.07 5.13
C LYS A 110 -14.97 -9.54 5.87
N ARG A 111 -15.44 -8.36 5.47
CA ARG A 111 -16.64 -7.80 6.08
C ARG A 111 -17.91 -8.37 5.47
N GLY A 112 -17.78 -9.14 4.40
CA GLY A 112 -18.93 -9.72 3.72
C GLY A 112 -19.70 -8.72 2.90
N GLU A 113 -19.06 -7.62 2.52
CA GLU A 113 -19.74 -6.61 1.72
C GLU A 113 -19.89 -7.00 0.28
N ILE A 114 -19.01 -7.84 -0.16
CA ILE A 114 -19.11 -8.24 -1.52
C ILE A 114 -20.16 -9.25 -1.63
N LYS A 115 -21.16 -8.92 -2.33
CA LYS A 115 -22.10 -9.81 -2.37
C LYS A 115 -22.09 -10.25 -3.56
N ALA A 116 -22.13 -10.82 -3.71
CA ALA A 116 -22.13 -11.48 -4.72
C ALA A 116 -22.75 -11.30 -5.69
#